data_775c17fbc9044443ab6a195a80f84369
#
_entry.id   775c17fbc9044443ab6a195a80f84369
#
_cell.length_a   1.000
_cell.length_b   1.000
_cell.length_c   1.000
_cell.angle_alpha   90.00
_cell.angle_beta   90.00
_cell.angle_gamma   90.00
#
_symmetry.space_group_name_H-M   'P 1'
#
loop_
_entity.id
_entity.type
_entity.pdbx_description
1 polymer ?
#
loop_
_entity_poly.entity_id
_entity_poly.type
_entity_poly.pdbx_seq_one_letter_code
_entity_poly.pdbx_strand_id
1 'polypeptide(L)'
;TASQAVADRYADWLKRGIHVITPNKRAHSGPISYYQDLKRLSHGVRTHFLYEATVGAGLPVIQTLKDLVETGDDIRSISGIFSGTLAYLFNLFDGKRAFSEIVREAKARGYTEPDPRDDLSGMDVARKAVILAREAGLDLELADIEVESLVPAAHAKASVDEFLKRLPDFDRPMLERVQEAQRSGQVLRYVAEIDVRARRAAVRLQSFAPSHPFANISLTDNIVQFVTGRYCDNPLIVRGPGAGPAVTAAGIFADLLRLCSMVGGQRG
;
A
#
# COMPACT_ATOMS: atom_id res chain seq x y z
N THR A 1 -7.99 7.89 10.92
CA THR A 1 -9.35 7.88 10.35
C THR A 1 -9.31 7.67 8.85
N ALA A 2 -10.31 7.00 8.29
CA ALA A 2 -10.52 6.84 6.85
C ALA A 2 -11.59 7.82 6.31
N SER A 3 -11.93 8.87 7.08
CA SER A 3 -12.97 9.83 6.74
C SER A 3 -12.55 10.77 5.61
N GLN A 4 -13.35 10.87 4.56
CA GLN A 4 -13.18 11.86 3.51
C GLN A 4 -13.40 13.27 4.03
N ALA A 5 -14.44 13.47 4.84
CA ALA A 5 -14.75 14.79 5.42
C ALA A 5 -13.60 15.36 6.28
N VAL A 6 -12.80 14.50 6.91
CA VAL A 6 -11.58 14.94 7.63
C VAL A 6 -10.47 15.27 6.64
N ALA A 7 -10.27 14.44 5.61
CA ALA A 7 -9.25 14.68 4.59
C ALA A 7 -9.48 16.02 3.86
N ASP A 8 -10.72 16.37 3.58
CA ASP A 8 -11.10 17.63 2.90
C ASP A 8 -10.77 18.88 3.73
N ARG A 9 -10.52 18.73 5.05
CA ARG A 9 -10.17 19.84 5.95
C ARG A 9 -8.66 20.18 5.97
N TYR A 10 -7.82 19.31 5.44
CA TYR A 10 -6.37 19.47 5.58
C TYR A 10 -5.85 20.77 4.94
N ALA A 11 -6.32 21.11 3.75
CA ALA A 11 -5.93 22.36 3.09
C ALA A 11 -6.27 23.60 3.90
N ASP A 12 -7.47 23.62 4.53
CA ASP A 12 -7.88 24.74 5.39
C ASP A 12 -7.03 24.83 6.66
N TRP A 13 -6.68 23.69 7.26
CA TRP A 13 -5.82 23.68 8.44
C TRP A 13 -4.41 24.18 8.10
N LEU A 14 -3.82 23.72 7.02
CA LEU A 14 -2.51 24.17 6.55
C LEU A 14 -2.50 25.69 6.25
N LYS A 15 -3.52 26.23 5.56
CA LYS A 15 -3.67 27.68 5.32
C LYS A 15 -3.73 28.49 6.60
N ARG A 16 -4.27 27.93 7.67
CA ARG A 16 -4.38 28.56 8.99
C ARG A 16 -3.15 28.38 9.87
N GLY A 17 -2.06 27.82 9.35
CA GLY A 17 -0.84 27.58 10.10
C GLY A 17 -0.87 26.34 10.99
N ILE A 18 -1.82 25.44 10.80
CA ILE A 18 -1.97 24.21 11.59
C ILE A 18 -1.24 23.08 10.87
N HIS A 19 -0.26 22.47 11.52
CA HIS A 19 0.42 21.28 11.01
C HIS A 19 -0.51 20.07 11.02
N VAL A 20 -0.33 19.18 10.06
CA VAL A 20 -1.13 17.96 9.93
C VAL A 20 -0.24 16.72 9.96
N ILE A 21 -0.59 15.77 10.82
CA ILE A 21 -0.01 14.40 10.84
C ILE A 21 -1.16 13.42 10.68
N THR A 22 -1.07 12.50 9.71
CA THR A 22 -2.21 11.65 9.40
C THR A 22 -1.84 10.29 8.81
N PRO A 23 -2.53 9.19 9.19
CA PRO A 23 -2.49 7.93 8.49
C PRO A 23 -3.59 7.81 7.41
N ASN A 24 -4.38 8.88 7.18
CA ASN A 24 -5.50 8.87 6.26
C ASN A 24 -5.03 8.98 4.81
N LYS A 25 -5.21 7.93 4.05
CA LYS A 25 -4.78 7.83 2.64
C LYS A 25 -5.59 8.71 1.68
N ARG A 26 -6.82 9.13 2.06
CA ARG A 26 -7.78 9.74 1.13
C ARG A 26 -7.30 11.05 0.51
N ALA A 27 -6.59 11.87 1.27
CA ALA A 27 -6.05 13.12 0.77
C ALA A 27 -4.96 12.91 -0.29
N HIS A 28 -4.09 11.90 -0.08
CA HIS A 28 -2.96 11.62 -0.98
C HIS A 28 -3.34 10.74 -2.18
N SER A 29 -4.40 9.95 -2.07
CA SER A 29 -4.91 9.10 -3.16
C SER A 29 -6.19 9.61 -3.79
N GLY A 30 -6.67 10.78 -3.40
CA GLY A 30 -7.80 11.50 -4.00
C GLY A 30 -7.38 12.26 -5.27
N PRO A 31 -8.17 13.27 -5.71
CA PRO A 31 -7.86 14.05 -6.91
C PRO A 31 -6.44 14.62 -6.87
N ILE A 32 -5.72 14.52 -7.98
CA ILE A 32 -4.32 14.99 -8.08
C ILE A 32 -4.20 16.48 -7.77
N SER A 33 -5.18 17.29 -8.18
CA SER A 33 -5.22 18.72 -7.91
C SER A 33 -5.20 19.01 -6.39
N TYR A 34 -5.97 18.25 -5.61
CA TYR A 34 -5.99 18.40 -4.16
C TYR A 34 -4.66 17.98 -3.51
N TYR A 35 -4.07 16.87 -3.97
CA TYR A 35 -2.72 16.47 -3.54
C TYR A 35 -1.69 17.55 -3.82
N GLN A 36 -1.68 18.12 -5.04
CA GLN A 36 -0.77 19.19 -5.42
C GLN A 36 -0.98 20.45 -4.57
N ASP A 37 -2.22 20.80 -4.23
CA ASP A 37 -2.54 21.89 -3.32
C ASP A 37 -1.95 21.65 -1.91
N LEU A 38 -2.10 20.45 -1.36
CA LEU A 38 -1.52 20.09 -0.07
C LEU A 38 0.01 20.14 -0.08
N LYS A 39 0.65 19.65 -1.15
CA LYS A 39 2.11 19.74 -1.34
C LYS A 39 2.56 21.20 -1.38
N ARG A 40 1.90 22.05 -2.16
CA ARG A 40 2.23 23.48 -2.25
C ARG A 40 2.08 24.20 -0.89
N LEU A 41 1.01 23.91 -0.15
CA LEU A 41 0.76 24.49 1.16
C LEU A 41 1.78 24.02 2.20
N SER A 42 2.29 22.81 2.10
CA SER A 42 3.28 22.25 3.02
C SER A 42 4.73 22.58 2.67
N HIS A 43 5.04 23.00 1.44
CA HIS A 43 6.38 23.49 1.05
C HIS A 43 6.64 24.93 1.47
N GLY A 44 5.62 25.68 1.87
CA GLY A 44 5.77 27.01 2.46
C GLY A 44 6.32 26.92 3.90
N VAL A 45 7.13 27.90 4.28
CA VAL A 45 7.94 27.96 5.52
C VAL A 45 7.15 27.81 6.84
N ARG A 46 5.83 27.62 6.81
CA ARG A 46 4.98 27.75 8.01
C ARG A 46 4.22 26.49 8.44
N THR A 47 4.01 25.51 7.55
CA THR A 47 3.21 24.34 7.90
C THR A 47 3.81 23.05 7.36
N HIS A 48 3.65 21.99 8.09
CA HIS A 48 4.14 20.67 7.73
C HIS A 48 2.96 19.72 7.58
N PHE A 49 3.01 18.85 6.57
CA PHE A 49 2.07 17.79 6.32
C PHE A 49 2.83 16.46 6.28
N LEU A 50 2.66 15.65 7.32
CA LEU A 50 3.37 14.40 7.53
C LEU A 50 2.39 13.23 7.48
N TYR A 51 2.77 12.15 6.81
CA TYR A 51 1.87 11.06 6.47
C TYR A 51 2.56 9.71 6.29
N GLU A 52 3.67 9.48 7.01
CA GLU A 52 4.42 8.21 6.96
C GLU A 52 3.49 7.00 7.11
N ALA A 53 2.57 7.05 8.07
CA ALA A 53 1.69 5.93 8.37
C ALA A 53 0.57 5.67 7.33
N THR A 54 0.61 6.32 6.16
CA THR A 54 -0.32 6.02 5.05
C THR A 54 0.09 4.78 4.26
N VAL A 55 1.39 4.43 4.23
CA VAL A 55 1.93 3.25 3.54
C VAL A 55 2.86 2.50 4.47
N GLY A 56 2.57 1.22 4.75
CA GLY A 56 3.43 0.38 5.57
C GLY A 56 3.34 0.64 7.08
N ALA A 57 2.31 1.31 7.56
CA ALA A 57 2.10 1.66 8.98
C ALA A 57 3.31 2.42 9.56
N GLY A 58 4.09 1.81 10.45
CA GLY A 58 5.28 2.43 11.06
C GLY A 58 6.59 2.17 10.29
N LEU A 59 6.54 1.45 9.18
CA LEU A 59 7.72 1.25 8.35
C LEU A 59 8.13 2.58 7.69
N PRO A 60 9.43 2.90 7.61
CA PRO A 60 9.91 4.16 7.02
C PRO A 60 9.90 4.11 5.48
N VAL A 61 8.72 4.00 4.87
CA VAL A 61 8.56 3.83 3.42
C VAL A 61 8.56 5.18 2.71
N ILE A 62 7.71 6.11 3.17
CA ILE A 62 7.58 7.45 2.58
C ILE A 62 8.87 8.24 2.80
N GLN A 63 9.43 8.21 4.01
CA GLN A 63 10.67 8.93 4.31
C GLN A 63 11.84 8.39 3.49
N THR A 64 11.98 7.07 3.37
CA THR A 64 13.02 6.46 2.51
C THR A 64 12.89 6.94 1.06
N LEU A 65 11.68 6.95 0.51
CA LEU A 65 11.45 7.42 -0.86
C LEU A 65 11.79 8.90 -1.00
N LYS A 66 11.39 9.74 -0.03
CA LYS A 66 11.73 11.17 -0.02
C LYS A 66 13.24 11.39 0.02
N ASP A 67 13.96 10.69 0.89
CA ASP A 67 15.41 10.80 1.01
C ASP A 67 16.11 10.41 -0.30
N LEU A 68 15.63 9.37 -1.00
CA LEU A 68 16.14 8.99 -2.32
C LEU A 68 15.91 10.10 -3.35
N VAL A 69 14.69 10.63 -3.43
CA VAL A 69 14.32 11.69 -4.39
C VAL A 69 15.06 12.99 -4.09
N GLU A 70 15.07 13.44 -2.84
CA GLU A 70 15.70 14.70 -2.40
C GLU A 70 17.22 14.69 -2.56
N THR A 71 17.85 13.51 -2.46
CA THR A 71 19.28 13.35 -2.74
C THR A 71 19.59 13.15 -4.22
N GLY A 72 18.63 13.28 -5.10
CA GLY A 72 18.80 13.23 -6.56
C GLY A 72 19.00 11.82 -7.11
N ASP A 73 18.51 10.77 -6.46
CA ASP A 73 18.57 9.44 -7.01
C ASP A 73 17.52 9.24 -8.13
N ASP A 74 17.86 8.47 -9.16
CA ASP A 74 16.97 8.14 -10.28
C ASP A 74 16.05 6.97 -9.89
N ILE A 75 14.85 7.26 -9.41
CA ILE A 75 13.88 6.23 -9.07
C ILE A 75 13.37 5.58 -10.36
N ARG A 76 13.64 4.28 -10.53
CA ARG A 76 13.26 3.52 -11.73
C ARG A 76 11.95 2.78 -11.55
N SER A 77 11.85 2.05 -10.44
CA SER A 77 10.61 1.34 -10.09
C SER A 77 10.47 1.18 -8.58
N ILE A 78 9.21 1.09 -8.14
CA ILE A 78 8.84 0.75 -6.77
C ILE A 78 7.88 -0.42 -6.87
N SER A 79 8.15 -1.49 -6.14
CA SER A 79 7.25 -2.64 -6.08
C SER A 79 7.11 -3.15 -4.65
N GLY A 80 5.99 -3.82 -4.35
CA GLY A 80 5.83 -4.32 -3.00
C GLY A 80 4.49 -5.00 -2.72
N ILE A 81 4.45 -5.66 -1.56
CA ILE A 81 3.26 -6.25 -0.97
C ILE A 81 2.81 -5.32 0.14
N PHE A 82 1.70 -4.61 -0.09
CA PHE A 82 1.22 -3.51 0.77
C PHE A 82 -0.02 -3.87 1.60
N SER A 83 -0.54 -5.10 1.48
CA SER A 83 -1.69 -5.58 2.24
C SER A 83 -1.28 -6.77 3.11
N GLY A 84 -1.43 -6.62 4.43
CA GLY A 84 -1.21 -7.72 5.36
C GLY A 84 -2.19 -8.88 5.15
N THR A 85 -3.45 -8.59 4.85
CA THR A 85 -4.48 -9.58 4.51
C THR A 85 -4.08 -10.41 3.29
N LEU A 86 -3.76 -9.74 2.18
CA LEU A 86 -3.39 -10.43 0.95
C LEU A 86 -2.04 -11.16 1.09
N ALA A 87 -1.10 -10.61 1.86
CA ALA A 87 0.13 -11.32 2.22
C ALA A 87 -0.18 -12.63 2.94
N TYR A 88 -1.05 -12.59 3.96
CA TYR A 88 -1.47 -13.77 4.71
C TYR A 88 -2.13 -14.81 3.81
N LEU A 89 -3.09 -14.40 2.97
CA LEU A 89 -3.80 -15.31 2.06
C LEU A 89 -2.84 -16.04 1.13
N PHE A 90 -1.94 -15.32 0.45
CA PHE A 90 -1.00 -15.91 -0.52
C PHE A 90 0.25 -16.55 0.11
N ASN A 91 0.49 -16.36 1.39
CA ASN A 91 1.46 -17.16 2.12
C ASN A 91 0.91 -18.56 2.47
N LEU A 92 -0.40 -18.68 2.66
CA LEU A 92 -1.05 -19.96 2.99
C LEU A 92 -1.59 -20.70 1.78
N PHE A 93 -1.89 -19.97 0.68
CA PHE A 93 -2.51 -20.58 -0.50
C PHE A 93 -1.47 -21.27 -1.38
N ASP A 94 -1.32 -22.57 -1.15
CA ASP A 94 -0.43 -23.48 -1.91
C ASP A 94 -1.19 -24.49 -2.78
N GLY A 95 -2.52 -24.34 -2.92
CA GLY A 95 -3.39 -25.22 -3.68
C GLY A 95 -3.81 -26.52 -2.98
N LYS A 96 -3.33 -26.78 -1.75
CA LYS A 96 -3.77 -27.96 -0.96
C LYS A 96 -5.09 -27.71 -0.25
N ARG A 97 -5.35 -26.46 0.07
CA ARG A 97 -6.61 -25.99 0.67
C ARG A 97 -7.34 -25.09 -0.30
N ALA A 98 -8.67 -25.04 -0.20
CA ALA A 98 -9.48 -24.14 -0.99
C ALA A 98 -9.18 -22.68 -0.65
N PHE A 99 -9.13 -21.80 -1.63
CA PHE A 99 -8.90 -20.37 -1.41
C PHE A 99 -10.00 -19.77 -0.51
N SER A 100 -11.26 -20.19 -0.75
CA SER A 100 -12.40 -19.78 0.05
C SER A 100 -12.28 -20.14 1.54
N GLU A 101 -11.67 -21.26 1.88
CA GLU A 101 -11.43 -21.68 3.27
C GLU A 101 -10.41 -20.75 3.94
N ILE A 102 -9.33 -20.42 3.23
CA ILE A 102 -8.28 -19.53 3.74
C ILE A 102 -8.83 -18.12 3.97
N VAL A 103 -9.68 -17.61 3.06
CA VAL A 103 -10.35 -16.31 3.25
C VAL A 103 -11.28 -16.32 4.45
N ARG A 104 -12.08 -17.37 4.65
CA ARG A 104 -12.94 -17.50 5.84
C ARG A 104 -12.14 -17.59 7.13
N GLU A 105 -11.04 -18.33 7.12
CA GLU A 105 -10.12 -18.41 8.26
C GLU A 105 -9.51 -17.02 8.57
N ALA A 106 -9.05 -16.30 7.57
CA ALA A 106 -8.52 -14.95 7.72
C ALA A 106 -9.56 -14.02 8.36
N LYS A 107 -10.83 -14.10 7.89
CA LYS A 107 -11.94 -13.33 8.47
C LYS A 107 -12.18 -13.71 9.94
N ALA A 108 -12.25 -14.97 10.24
CA ALA A 108 -12.49 -15.47 11.61
C ALA A 108 -11.38 -15.03 12.58
N ARG A 109 -10.15 -14.90 12.10
CA ARG A 109 -8.99 -14.40 12.86
C ARG A 109 -8.88 -12.87 12.92
N GLY A 110 -9.77 -12.14 12.26
CA GLY A 110 -9.73 -10.68 12.23
C GLY A 110 -8.60 -10.10 11.36
N TYR A 111 -8.10 -10.86 10.39
CA TYR A 111 -7.08 -10.42 9.44
C TYR A 111 -7.67 -9.74 8.20
N THR A 112 -9.00 -9.79 8.01
CA THR A 112 -9.70 -9.04 6.96
C THR A 112 -10.49 -7.89 7.56
N GLU A 113 -10.84 -6.93 6.71
CA GLU A 113 -11.89 -5.97 7.00
C GLU A 113 -13.22 -6.72 7.27
N PRO A 114 -14.22 -6.07 7.91
CA PRO A 114 -15.54 -6.68 8.14
C PRO A 114 -16.16 -7.27 6.88
N ASP A 115 -15.98 -6.61 5.75
CA ASP A 115 -16.25 -7.12 4.41
C ASP A 115 -14.93 -7.53 3.73
N PRO A 116 -14.65 -8.81 3.53
CA PRO A 116 -13.40 -9.25 2.90
C PRO A 116 -13.20 -8.73 1.46
N ARG A 117 -14.27 -8.24 0.80
CA ARG A 117 -14.18 -7.62 -0.54
C ARG A 117 -13.36 -6.33 -0.51
N ASP A 118 -13.34 -5.62 0.60
CA ASP A 118 -12.53 -4.41 0.74
C ASP A 118 -11.04 -4.74 0.57
N ASP A 119 -10.58 -5.89 1.12
CA ASP A 119 -9.23 -6.38 0.93
C ASP A 119 -9.03 -6.99 -0.47
N LEU A 120 -9.93 -7.89 -0.89
CA LEU A 120 -9.82 -8.65 -2.14
C LEU A 120 -9.97 -7.77 -3.39
N SER A 121 -10.59 -6.60 -3.27
CA SER A 121 -10.69 -5.63 -4.37
C SER A 121 -9.34 -5.06 -4.81
N GLY A 122 -8.33 -5.10 -3.94
CA GLY A 122 -7.02 -4.48 -4.18
C GLY A 122 -7.00 -2.95 -4.08
N MET A 123 -8.13 -2.31 -3.78
CA MET A 123 -8.24 -0.84 -3.80
C MET A 123 -7.40 -0.15 -2.72
N ASP A 124 -7.21 -0.77 -1.55
CA ASP A 124 -6.30 -0.22 -0.54
C ASP A 124 -4.84 -0.28 -1.00
N VAL A 125 -4.47 -1.35 -1.70
CA VAL A 125 -3.14 -1.50 -2.32
C VAL A 125 -2.95 -0.45 -3.44
N ALA A 126 -3.96 -0.24 -4.27
CA ALA A 126 -3.94 0.78 -5.33
C ALA A 126 -3.79 2.19 -4.75
N ARG A 127 -4.46 2.53 -3.65
CA ARG A 127 -4.29 3.82 -2.96
C ARG A 127 -2.85 4.01 -2.47
N LYS A 128 -2.24 2.97 -1.92
CA LYS A 128 -0.83 3.01 -1.48
C LYS A 128 0.11 3.17 -2.67
N ALA A 129 -0.17 2.48 -3.79
CA ALA A 129 0.59 2.63 -5.01
C ALA A 129 0.52 4.06 -5.57
N VAL A 130 -0.67 4.69 -5.60
CA VAL A 130 -0.82 6.10 -6.01
C VAL A 130 0.00 7.02 -5.13
N ILE A 131 -0.03 6.82 -3.80
CA ILE A 131 0.75 7.65 -2.86
C ILE A 131 2.24 7.57 -3.19
N LEU A 132 2.78 6.35 -3.36
CA LEU A 132 4.20 6.17 -3.68
C LEU A 132 4.55 6.70 -5.08
N ALA A 133 3.67 6.50 -6.07
CA ALA A 133 3.86 7.02 -7.42
C ALA A 133 3.97 8.55 -7.41
N ARG A 134 3.09 9.23 -6.66
CA ARG A 134 3.09 10.69 -6.51
C ARG A 134 4.34 11.20 -5.77
N GLU A 135 4.80 10.48 -4.74
CA GLU A 135 6.07 10.82 -4.07
C GLU A 135 7.28 10.63 -5.00
N ALA A 136 7.22 9.68 -5.94
CA ALA A 136 8.22 9.50 -6.99
C ALA A 136 8.08 10.49 -8.16
N GLY A 137 7.14 11.46 -8.10
CA GLY A 137 6.96 12.50 -9.11
C GLY A 137 6.03 12.13 -10.28
N LEU A 138 5.20 11.11 -10.13
CA LEU A 138 4.20 10.76 -11.15
C LEU A 138 2.85 11.41 -10.84
N ASP A 139 2.28 12.09 -11.82
CA ASP A 139 0.92 12.64 -11.74
C ASP A 139 -0.11 11.57 -12.16
N LEU A 140 -0.33 10.57 -11.29
CA LEU A 140 -1.31 9.51 -11.51
C LEU A 140 -2.56 9.74 -10.66
N GLU A 141 -3.73 9.50 -11.26
CA GLU A 141 -4.99 9.36 -10.54
C GLU A 141 -5.20 7.90 -10.09
N LEU A 142 -6.06 7.69 -9.11
CA LEU A 142 -6.38 6.34 -8.67
C LEU A 142 -7.02 5.49 -9.79
N ALA A 143 -7.72 6.14 -10.72
CA ALA A 143 -8.33 5.50 -11.88
C ALA A 143 -7.31 5.05 -12.94
N ASP A 144 -6.09 5.60 -12.92
CA ASP A 144 -5.02 5.22 -13.84
C ASP A 144 -4.29 3.94 -13.41
N ILE A 145 -4.57 3.46 -12.20
CA ILE A 145 -3.96 2.23 -11.69
C ILE A 145 -4.70 1.02 -12.25
N GLU A 146 -3.99 0.16 -12.95
CA GLU A 146 -4.51 -1.14 -13.37
C GLU A 146 -4.67 -2.05 -12.15
N VAL A 147 -5.91 -2.31 -11.73
CA VAL A 147 -6.18 -3.17 -10.56
C VAL A 147 -6.83 -4.47 -10.99
N GLU A 148 -6.12 -5.57 -10.75
CA GLU A 148 -6.71 -6.91 -10.83
C GLU A 148 -7.48 -7.20 -9.53
N SER A 149 -8.79 -7.00 -9.54
CA SER A 149 -9.64 -7.35 -8.41
C SER A 149 -9.76 -8.87 -8.27
N LEU A 150 -9.58 -9.36 -7.04
CA LEU A 150 -9.84 -10.77 -6.70
C LEU A 150 -11.34 -11.00 -6.35
N VAL A 151 -12.17 -9.96 -6.44
CA VAL A 151 -13.62 -10.04 -6.31
C VAL A 151 -14.25 -10.13 -7.69
N PRO A 152 -14.93 -11.22 -8.07
CA PRO A 152 -15.60 -11.25 -9.36
C PRO A 152 -16.72 -10.23 -9.45
N ALA A 153 -16.86 -9.67 -10.65
CA ALA A 153 -17.88 -8.66 -10.96
C ALA A 153 -19.30 -9.13 -10.60
N ALA A 154 -19.60 -10.41 -10.78
CA ALA A 154 -20.92 -11.00 -10.45
C ALA A 154 -21.28 -10.91 -8.96
N HIS A 155 -20.29 -10.81 -8.07
CA HIS A 155 -20.50 -10.80 -6.61
C HIS A 155 -20.18 -9.47 -5.94
N ALA A 156 -19.78 -8.46 -6.71
CA ALA A 156 -19.39 -7.16 -6.18
C ALA A 156 -20.53 -6.42 -5.44
N LYS A 157 -21.80 -6.67 -5.85
CA LYS A 157 -23.00 -6.03 -5.28
C LYS A 157 -23.81 -6.94 -4.34
N ALA A 158 -23.37 -8.18 -4.08
CA ALA A 158 -24.05 -9.10 -3.17
C ALA A 158 -23.94 -8.62 -1.71
N SER A 159 -24.77 -9.14 -0.81
CA SER A 159 -24.53 -8.97 0.63
C SER A 159 -23.24 -9.69 1.05
N VAL A 160 -22.65 -9.33 2.20
CA VAL A 160 -21.43 -10.00 2.71
C VAL A 160 -21.67 -11.49 2.90
N ASP A 161 -22.83 -11.86 3.45
CA ASP A 161 -23.17 -13.26 3.68
C ASP A 161 -23.34 -14.05 2.37
N GLU A 162 -23.95 -13.44 1.38
CA GLU A 162 -24.12 -14.05 0.05
C GLU A 162 -22.76 -14.19 -0.65
N PHE A 163 -21.91 -13.18 -0.57
CA PHE A 163 -20.54 -13.26 -1.07
C PHE A 163 -19.78 -14.42 -0.44
N LEU A 164 -19.82 -14.54 0.89
CA LEU A 164 -19.14 -15.63 1.61
C LEU A 164 -19.71 -17.02 1.28
N LYS A 165 -21.01 -17.13 1.00
CA LYS A 165 -21.61 -18.39 0.55
C LYS A 165 -21.12 -18.80 -0.83
N ARG A 166 -20.93 -17.83 -1.73
CA ARG A 166 -20.47 -18.05 -3.12
C ARG A 166 -18.96 -18.03 -3.29
N LEU A 167 -18.21 -17.74 -2.24
CA LEU A 167 -16.76 -17.73 -2.28
C LEU A 167 -16.12 -19.01 -2.86
N PRO A 168 -16.70 -20.22 -2.70
CA PRO A 168 -16.19 -21.44 -3.34
C PRO A 168 -16.20 -21.41 -4.86
N ASP A 169 -17.00 -20.56 -5.50
CA ASP A 169 -17.01 -20.42 -6.97
C ASP A 169 -15.65 -19.93 -7.51
N PHE A 170 -14.81 -19.38 -6.63
CA PHE A 170 -13.45 -18.89 -6.94
C PHE A 170 -12.36 -19.94 -6.79
N ASP A 171 -12.65 -21.01 -6.10
CA ASP A 171 -11.61 -21.97 -5.71
C ASP A 171 -10.94 -22.58 -6.93
N ARG A 172 -11.72 -22.91 -7.96
CA ARG A 172 -11.18 -23.48 -9.18
C ARG A 172 -10.28 -22.52 -9.98
N PRO A 173 -10.71 -21.29 -10.31
CA PRO A 173 -9.84 -20.32 -10.98
C PRO A 173 -8.55 -20.02 -10.19
N MET A 174 -8.64 -19.93 -8.88
CA MET A 174 -7.46 -19.68 -8.04
C MET A 174 -6.54 -20.89 -7.99
N LEU A 175 -7.09 -22.10 -7.95
CA LEU A 175 -6.32 -23.35 -8.03
C LEU A 175 -5.55 -23.46 -9.35
N GLU A 176 -6.18 -23.14 -10.47
CA GLU A 176 -5.52 -23.14 -11.79
C GLU A 176 -4.32 -22.18 -11.81
N ARG A 177 -4.44 -20.99 -11.21
CA ARG A 177 -3.36 -20.01 -11.13
C ARG A 177 -2.18 -20.47 -10.24
N VAL A 178 -2.46 -21.04 -9.08
CA VAL A 178 -1.38 -21.53 -8.21
C VAL A 178 -0.68 -22.72 -8.80
N GLN A 179 -1.40 -23.61 -9.48
CA GLN A 179 -0.80 -24.76 -10.18
C GLN A 179 0.09 -24.31 -11.35
N GLU A 180 -0.30 -23.26 -12.08
CA GLU A 180 0.52 -22.70 -13.15
C GLU A 180 1.84 -22.13 -12.59
N ALA A 181 1.77 -21.36 -11.51
CA ALA A 181 2.95 -20.86 -10.82
C ALA A 181 3.85 -22.02 -10.35
N GLN A 182 3.26 -23.07 -9.75
CA GLN A 182 4.00 -24.22 -9.24
C GLN A 182 4.68 -25.05 -10.35
N ARG A 183 4.08 -25.17 -11.54
CA ARG A 183 4.73 -25.82 -12.69
C ARG A 183 6.06 -25.15 -13.06
N SER A 184 6.15 -23.85 -12.83
CA SER A 184 7.37 -23.05 -13.03
C SER A 184 8.24 -22.94 -11.76
N GLY A 185 7.92 -23.69 -10.70
CA GLY A 185 8.63 -23.61 -9.41
C GLY A 185 8.47 -22.27 -8.69
N GLN A 186 7.39 -21.54 -8.95
CA GLN A 186 7.12 -20.21 -8.44
C GLN A 186 5.99 -20.19 -7.42
N VAL A 187 5.87 -19.10 -6.68
CA VAL A 187 4.78 -18.83 -5.73
C VAL A 187 4.02 -17.58 -6.13
N LEU A 188 2.71 -17.56 -5.84
CA LEU A 188 1.86 -16.40 -6.12
C LEU A 188 1.98 -15.34 -5.01
N ARG A 189 2.00 -14.07 -5.42
CA ARG A 189 1.92 -12.91 -4.53
C ARG A 189 1.08 -11.80 -5.16
N TYR A 190 0.33 -11.09 -4.34
CA TYR A 190 -0.44 -9.93 -4.79
C TYR A 190 0.40 -8.66 -4.57
N VAL A 191 0.79 -8.02 -5.67
CA VAL A 191 1.87 -7.03 -5.68
C VAL A 191 1.40 -5.76 -6.37
N ALA A 192 1.81 -4.60 -5.82
CA ALA A 192 1.80 -3.35 -6.56
C ALA A 192 3.15 -3.15 -7.25
N GLU A 193 3.12 -2.70 -8.48
CA GLU A 193 4.27 -2.29 -9.28
C GLU A 193 4.07 -0.87 -9.80
N ILE A 194 5.06 -0.03 -9.63
CA ILE A 194 5.13 1.33 -10.15
C ILE A 194 6.37 1.41 -11.01
N ASP A 195 6.19 1.53 -12.31
CA ASP A 195 7.25 1.80 -13.28
C ASP A 195 7.32 3.32 -13.49
N VAL A 196 8.30 3.95 -12.83
CA VAL A 196 8.43 5.41 -12.85
C VAL A 196 8.82 5.91 -14.23
N ARG A 197 9.64 5.14 -14.97
CA ARG A 197 10.06 5.50 -16.32
C ARG A 197 8.94 5.40 -17.34
N ALA A 198 8.14 4.32 -17.27
CA ALA A 198 6.98 4.15 -18.13
C ALA A 198 5.75 4.94 -17.63
N ARG A 199 5.84 5.63 -16.49
CA ARG A 199 4.78 6.43 -15.87
C ARG A 199 3.48 5.66 -15.68
N ARG A 200 3.55 4.43 -15.20
CA ARG A 200 2.39 3.55 -15.01
C ARG A 200 2.50 2.78 -13.68
N ALA A 201 1.37 2.35 -13.17
CA ALA A 201 1.31 1.48 -12.01
C ALA A 201 0.21 0.43 -12.16
N ALA A 202 0.45 -0.74 -11.60
CA ALA A 202 -0.48 -1.85 -11.59
C ALA A 202 -0.50 -2.56 -10.23
N VAL A 203 -1.62 -3.16 -9.91
CA VAL A 203 -1.80 -4.00 -8.73
C VAL A 203 -2.41 -5.31 -9.18
N ARG A 204 -1.69 -6.41 -9.01
CA ARG A 204 -2.08 -7.70 -9.57
C ARG A 204 -1.44 -8.90 -8.88
N LEU A 205 -2.00 -10.06 -9.14
CA LEU A 205 -1.43 -11.34 -8.72
C LEU A 205 -0.30 -11.74 -9.68
N GLN A 206 0.89 -12.01 -9.12
CA GLN A 206 2.09 -12.36 -9.89
C GLN A 206 2.79 -13.57 -9.28
N SER A 207 3.58 -14.25 -10.12
CA SER A 207 4.41 -15.37 -9.74
C SER A 207 5.86 -14.94 -9.51
N PHE A 208 6.48 -15.44 -8.45
CA PHE A 208 7.86 -15.14 -8.10
C PHE A 208 8.66 -16.41 -7.83
N ALA A 209 9.91 -16.42 -8.26
CA ALA A 209 10.85 -17.47 -7.90
C ALA A 209 11.06 -17.53 -6.37
N PRO A 210 11.32 -18.71 -5.78
CA PRO A 210 11.53 -18.83 -4.33
C PRO A 210 12.68 -17.97 -3.78
N SER A 211 13.67 -17.63 -4.61
CA SER A 211 14.76 -16.73 -4.24
C SER A 211 14.38 -15.25 -4.19
N HIS A 212 13.24 -14.87 -4.76
CA HIS A 212 12.79 -13.47 -4.78
C HIS A 212 12.38 -13.02 -3.36
N PRO A 213 12.72 -11.79 -2.94
CA PRO A 213 12.37 -11.29 -1.61
C PRO A 213 10.85 -11.37 -1.30
N PHE A 214 9.99 -11.19 -2.29
CA PHE A 214 8.53 -11.27 -2.11
C PHE A 214 8.03 -12.69 -1.84
N ALA A 215 8.76 -13.71 -2.27
CA ALA A 215 8.43 -15.10 -1.97
C ALA A 215 8.63 -15.44 -0.48
N ASN A 216 9.53 -14.73 0.20
CA ASN A 216 10.02 -15.05 1.54
C ASN A 216 9.50 -14.10 2.62
N ILE A 217 8.36 -13.45 2.41
CA ILE A 217 7.69 -12.67 3.46
C ILE A 217 6.97 -13.58 4.46
N SER A 218 6.84 -13.11 5.69
CA SER A 218 6.21 -13.86 6.78
C SER A 218 4.80 -13.33 7.07
N LEU A 219 3.84 -14.23 7.22
CA LEU A 219 2.48 -13.93 7.67
C LEU A 219 1.87 -12.67 6.99
N THR A 220 1.77 -11.58 7.73
CA THR A 220 1.14 -10.31 7.33
C THR A 220 2.14 -9.20 7.03
N ASP A 221 3.45 -9.53 6.94
CA ASP A 221 4.48 -8.53 6.67
C ASP A 221 4.21 -7.81 5.35
N ASN A 222 4.53 -6.52 5.34
CA ASN A 222 4.68 -5.75 4.12
C ASN A 222 6.15 -5.74 3.70
N ILE A 223 6.37 -5.60 2.42
CA ILE A 223 7.70 -5.42 1.83
C ILE A 223 7.60 -4.42 0.70
N VAL A 224 8.55 -3.49 0.67
CA VAL A 224 8.69 -2.49 -0.39
C VAL A 224 10.10 -2.55 -0.93
N GLN A 225 10.23 -2.62 -2.24
CA GLN A 225 11.49 -2.63 -2.95
C GLN A 225 11.59 -1.38 -3.82
N PHE A 226 12.70 -0.66 -3.71
CA PHE A 226 13.05 0.47 -4.54
C PHE A 226 14.21 0.08 -5.45
N VAL A 227 14.00 0.17 -6.77
CA VAL A 227 15.05 0.06 -7.77
C VAL A 227 15.38 1.46 -8.26
N THR A 228 16.62 1.88 -8.06
CA THR A 228 17.04 3.26 -8.36
C THR A 228 18.34 3.27 -9.16
N GLY A 229 18.88 4.43 -9.43
CA GLY A 229 20.21 4.57 -10.01
C GLY A 229 21.31 4.02 -9.11
N ARG A 230 21.22 4.27 -7.79
CA ARG A 230 22.19 3.81 -6.78
C ARG A 230 21.96 2.36 -6.33
N TYR A 231 20.71 1.93 -6.28
CA TYR A 231 20.26 0.61 -5.82
C TYR A 231 19.68 -0.19 -6.98
N CYS A 232 20.46 -0.41 -8.04
CA CYS A 232 20.05 -1.11 -9.25
C CYS A 232 20.25 -2.62 -9.13
N ASP A 233 21.48 -3.03 -8.86
CA ASP A 233 21.87 -4.45 -8.79
C ASP A 233 21.40 -5.11 -7.49
N ASN A 234 21.42 -4.34 -6.41
CA ASN A 234 20.89 -4.71 -5.10
C ASN A 234 19.83 -3.68 -4.69
N PRO A 235 18.54 -3.92 -4.98
CA PRO A 235 17.45 -3.01 -4.63
C PRO A 235 17.39 -2.72 -3.14
N LEU A 236 17.04 -1.48 -2.77
CA LEU A 236 16.77 -1.13 -1.40
C LEU A 236 15.43 -1.72 -0.96
N ILE A 237 15.43 -2.44 0.15
CA ILE A 237 14.24 -3.11 0.66
C ILE A 237 13.89 -2.62 2.07
N VAL A 238 12.63 -2.26 2.27
CA VAL A 238 12.02 -2.00 3.57
C VAL A 238 11.01 -3.12 3.84
N ARG A 239 11.15 -3.85 4.95
CA ARG A 239 10.29 -4.98 5.29
C ARG A 239 9.95 -5.00 6.78
N GLY A 240 8.73 -5.42 7.10
CA GLY A 240 8.28 -5.66 8.47
C GLY A 240 6.75 -5.61 8.60
N PRO A 241 6.21 -5.60 9.81
CA PRO A 241 4.78 -5.48 10.06
C PRO A 241 4.23 -4.19 9.46
N GLY A 242 3.35 -4.33 8.46
CA GLY A 242 2.77 -3.20 7.72
C GLY A 242 1.35 -2.84 8.14
N ALA A 243 0.85 -3.42 9.24
CA ALA A 243 -0.48 -3.16 9.79
C ALA A 243 -0.50 -3.42 11.30
N GLY A 244 -1.48 -2.83 11.98
CA GLY A 244 -1.72 -3.01 13.41
C GLY A 244 -1.66 -1.70 14.19
N PRO A 245 -2.40 -1.60 15.32
CA PRO A 245 -2.52 -0.36 16.08
C PRO A 245 -1.18 0.16 16.60
N ALA A 246 -0.35 -0.70 17.17
CA ALA A 246 0.92 -0.32 17.78
C ALA A 246 1.91 0.25 16.74
N VAL A 247 2.09 -0.45 15.61
CA VAL A 247 3.01 -0.01 14.54
C VAL A 247 2.49 1.23 13.84
N THR A 248 1.17 1.38 13.65
CA THR A 248 0.58 2.60 13.08
C THR A 248 0.75 3.79 14.03
N ALA A 249 0.51 3.59 15.32
CA ALA A 249 0.73 4.63 16.33
C ALA A 249 2.21 5.05 16.39
N ALA A 250 3.14 4.10 16.27
CA ALA A 250 4.57 4.40 16.23
C ALA A 250 4.93 5.27 15.00
N GLY A 251 4.36 4.97 13.81
CA GLY A 251 4.56 5.78 12.61
C GLY A 251 4.04 7.21 12.77
N ILE A 252 2.84 7.39 13.34
CA ILE A 252 2.27 8.70 13.65
C ILE A 252 3.14 9.44 14.67
N PHE A 253 3.62 8.76 15.70
CA PHE A 253 4.48 9.33 16.72
C PHE A 253 5.87 9.72 16.17
N ALA A 254 6.43 8.92 15.26
CA ALA A 254 7.66 9.28 14.56
C ALA A 254 7.50 10.59 13.76
N ASP A 255 6.38 10.75 13.06
CA ASP A 255 6.05 12.01 12.37
C ASP A 255 5.91 13.18 13.35
N LEU A 256 5.32 12.96 14.54
CA LEU A 256 5.24 13.99 15.57
C LEU A 256 6.63 14.42 16.05
N LEU A 257 7.53 13.49 16.29
CA LEU A 257 8.91 13.81 16.70
C LEU A 257 9.67 14.56 15.60
N ARG A 258 9.50 14.17 14.33
CA ARG A 258 10.05 14.91 13.19
C ARG A 258 9.52 16.34 13.14
N LEU A 259 8.21 16.52 13.30
CA LEU A 259 7.60 17.84 13.35
C LEU A 259 8.19 18.69 14.49
N CYS A 260 8.32 18.13 15.69
CA CYS A 260 8.93 18.84 16.83
C CYS A 260 10.35 19.32 16.51
N SER A 261 11.16 18.47 15.85
CA SER A 261 12.52 18.85 15.43
C SER A 261 12.53 19.97 14.39
N MET A 262 11.61 19.92 13.41
CA MET A 262 11.48 20.94 12.36
C MET A 262 11.05 22.31 12.93
N VAL A 263 10.11 22.31 13.87
CA VAL A 263 9.59 23.56 14.48
C VAL A 263 10.53 24.08 15.58
N GLY A 264 11.16 23.19 16.35
CA GLY A 264 12.09 23.55 17.43
C GLY A 264 13.39 24.16 16.92
N GLY A 265 13.92 23.70 15.80
CA GLY A 265 15.14 24.24 15.18
C GLY A 265 15.00 25.65 14.58
N GLN A 266 13.77 26.21 14.50
CA GLN A 266 13.53 27.58 14.03
C GLN A 266 13.61 28.62 15.14
N ARG A 267 13.88 28.22 16.39
CA ARG A 267 13.94 29.13 17.58
C ARG A 267 15.36 29.39 18.07
N GLY A 268 16.38 29.04 17.29
CA GLY A 268 17.79 29.31 17.58
C GLY A 268 18.35 30.50 16.81
#